data_fe5ad8b42e89b7b43d05ef7a4b8c8308
#
_entry.id   fe5ad8b42e89b7b43d05ef7a4b8c8308
#
_cell.length_a   1.000
_cell.length_b   1.000
_cell.length_c   1.000
_cell.angle_alpha   90.00
_cell.angle_beta   90.00
_cell.angle_gamma   90.00
#
_symmetry.space_group_name_H-M   'P 1'
#
loop_
_entity.id
_entity.type
_entity.pdbx_description
1 polymer ?
#
loop_
_entity_poly.entity_id
_entity_poly.type
_entity_poly.pdbx_seq_one_letter_code
_entity_poly.pdbx_strand_id
1 'polypeptide(L)'
;MNLPSIPKSFFNGDCFDAYRILGAHPWQGDHGEEGWRFAVWAPGATAVEVCGGFDGWGAGIPLQKADTGVWSGFVSGLYEGELYKYRIHGADGSVVMRADPYAFASEVRPANASRLTKLDFSFDDSAWMERRDKCRNLPMNIYELHAGSWKHKPNSTQPDGSDGWYDYEELARELIPWLLEHHFTHVELLPLAEHPFDGSWGYQTTGYFAVTSRYGTPAQFASFVNACHRMGIGVIMDFVPVHFAANADALANFDGTHLYEYDSDVGHSEWGTCNFNYYRREVCSFLSSAAGLWMDVYHCDGIRMDAISRALYWQGDPNRGVNQGAVNFLRSLNHGLNERWPTGIYMAEDSTNFLKVTAPTRYEGVGFDYKWDMGWMHDTLDYFATPFGERPGCYGKLLFSMHYFYNELYLLALSHDEVVHGKKTIIDKLWGSYAEKCAQLRTLYFYMYTHPGKKLNFMGNELGHFREWDEKKELDWGLMKYPFHDSFQKYFAELGRLYA
;
A
#
# COMPACT_ATOMS: atom_id res chain seq x y z
N MET A 1 -11.29 12.36 34.26
CA MET A 1 -10.53 11.27 33.62
C MET A 1 -9.32 11.84 32.91
N ASN A 2 -8.13 11.32 33.17
CA ASN A 2 -6.90 11.82 32.58
C ASN A 2 -6.54 10.96 31.34
N LEU A 3 -7.11 11.31 30.18
CA LEU A 3 -6.86 10.60 28.93
C LEU A 3 -5.44 10.92 28.42
N PRO A 4 -4.77 10.00 27.72
CA PRO A 4 -3.45 10.25 27.17
C PRO A 4 -3.44 11.46 26.24
N SER A 5 -2.43 12.31 26.37
CA SER A 5 -2.25 13.47 25.51
C SER A 5 -1.39 13.12 24.30
N ILE A 6 -1.67 13.72 23.15
CA ILE A 6 -0.87 13.54 21.94
C ILE A 6 0.55 14.09 22.17
N PRO A 7 1.62 13.37 21.76
CA PRO A 7 2.99 13.82 21.97
C PRO A 7 3.36 15.02 21.08
N LYS A 8 4.35 15.81 21.53
CA LYS A 8 4.84 16.98 20.76
C LYS A 8 5.39 16.60 19.38
N SER A 9 5.93 15.38 19.22
CA SER A 9 6.39 14.85 17.93
C SER A 9 5.30 14.87 16.87
N PHE A 10 4.02 14.71 17.25
CA PHE A 10 2.89 14.82 16.33
C PHE A 10 2.83 16.19 15.64
N PHE A 11 3.04 17.26 16.38
CA PHE A 11 3.05 18.64 15.86
C PHE A 11 4.36 19.02 15.20
N ASN A 12 5.42 18.23 15.36
CA ASN A 12 6.71 18.41 14.69
C ASN A 12 6.79 17.70 13.33
N GLY A 13 5.87 16.76 13.05
CA GLY A 13 5.86 16.00 11.79
C GLY A 13 6.71 14.73 11.82
N ASP A 14 7.09 14.24 13.01
CA ASP A 14 8.00 13.10 13.21
C ASP A 14 7.44 12.01 14.15
N CYS A 15 6.11 11.97 14.32
CA CYS A 15 5.42 10.96 15.13
C CYS A 15 5.11 9.72 14.28
N PHE A 16 5.63 8.55 14.67
CA PHE A 16 5.42 7.27 13.99
C PHE A 16 4.41 6.36 14.70
N ASP A 17 3.85 6.80 15.81
CA ASP A 17 2.98 6.01 16.68
C ASP A 17 1.76 6.78 17.20
N ALA A 18 1.33 7.84 16.49
CA ALA A 18 0.14 8.61 16.86
C ALA A 18 -1.12 7.74 16.97
N TYR A 19 -1.17 6.62 16.25
CA TYR A 19 -2.25 5.63 16.34
C TYR A 19 -2.37 4.98 17.72
N ARG A 20 -1.37 5.07 18.59
CA ARG A 20 -1.46 4.60 19.99
C ARG A 20 -2.27 5.54 20.87
N ILE A 21 -2.47 6.78 20.42
CA ILE A 21 -3.21 7.83 21.13
C ILE A 21 -4.50 8.17 20.39
N LEU A 22 -4.41 8.50 19.09
CA LEU A 22 -5.57 8.80 18.25
C LEU A 22 -6.29 7.52 17.82
N GLY A 23 -7.59 7.64 17.52
CA GLY A 23 -8.46 6.51 17.25
C GLY A 23 -9.23 6.06 18.47
N ALA A 24 -9.81 4.87 18.39
CA ALA A 24 -10.56 4.24 19.47
C ALA A 24 -9.74 3.10 20.11
N HIS A 25 -9.63 3.13 21.43
CA HIS A 25 -8.86 2.15 22.19
C HIS A 25 -9.62 1.63 23.41
N PRO A 26 -9.47 0.35 23.80
CA PRO A 26 -10.01 -0.13 25.06
C PRO A 26 -9.41 0.68 26.23
N TRP A 27 -10.25 1.01 27.19
CA TRP A 27 -9.87 1.86 28.33
C TRP A 27 -10.66 1.50 29.58
N GLN A 28 -10.03 1.72 30.74
CA GLN A 28 -10.70 1.59 32.01
C GLN A 28 -10.98 2.98 32.59
N GLY A 29 -12.22 3.25 32.94
CA GLY A 29 -12.66 4.50 33.53
C GLY A 29 -12.18 4.71 34.98
N ASP A 30 -12.40 5.90 35.53
CA ASP A 30 -11.90 6.29 36.88
C ASP A 30 -12.51 5.44 38.02
N HIS A 31 -13.63 4.80 37.80
CA HIS A 31 -14.32 3.94 38.78
C HIS A 31 -14.16 2.43 38.43
N GLY A 32 -13.30 2.10 37.50
CA GLY A 32 -13.02 0.73 37.10
C GLY A 32 -13.96 0.16 36.02
N GLU A 33 -14.85 0.98 35.47
CA GLU A 33 -15.73 0.60 34.36
C GLU A 33 -14.92 0.35 33.08
N GLU A 34 -15.20 -0.74 32.38
CA GLU A 34 -14.60 -1.05 31.07
C GLU A 34 -15.34 -0.31 29.96
N GLY A 35 -14.60 0.08 28.92
CA GLY A 35 -15.14 0.78 27.77
C GLY A 35 -14.05 1.16 26.77
N TRP A 36 -14.33 2.20 26.00
CA TRP A 36 -13.41 2.68 24.95
C TRP A 36 -13.18 4.17 25.08
N ARG A 37 -11.93 4.59 24.96
CA ARG A 37 -11.57 5.99 24.74
C ARG A 37 -11.53 6.29 23.24
N PHE A 38 -11.94 7.48 22.88
CA PHE A 38 -11.92 8.01 21.54
C PHE A 38 -11.05 9.26 21.50
N ALA A 39 -10.26 9.42 20.45
CA ALA A 39 -9.48 10.64 20.25
C ALA A 39 -9.33 10.93 18.75
N VAL A 40 -9.66 12.17 18.35
CA VAL A 40 -9.55 12.62 16.96
C VAL A 40 -9.00 14.04 16.91
N TRP A 41 -8.10 14.27 15.95
CA TRP A 41 -7.57 15.60 15.70
C TRP A 41 -8.44 16.34 14.67
N ALA A 42 -9.13 17.38 15.14
CA ALA A 42 -10.04 18.20 14.35
C ALA A 42 -10.03 19.64 14.88
N PRO A 43 -8.92 20.40 14.69
CA PRO A 43 -8.73 21.72 15.29
C PRO A 43 -9.75 22.75 14.81
N GLY A 44 -10.24 22.66 13.56
CA GLY A 44 -11.27 23.55 13.01
C GLY A 44 -12.69 23.24 13.47
N ALA A 45 -12.94 22.04 14.00
CA ALA A 45 -14.28 21.67 14.45
C ALA A 45 -14.74 22.52 15.65
N THR A 46 -16.04 22.84 15.65
CA THR A 46 -16.73 23.56 16.74
C THR A 46 -17.35 22.63 17.79
N ALA A 47 -17.71 21.39 17.36
CA ALA A 47 -18.14 20.29 18.24
C ALA A 47 -17.82 18.95 17.56
N VAL A 48 -17.58 17.91 18.35
CA VAL A 48 -17.40 16.53 17.90
C VAL A 48 -18.14 15.60 18.84
N GLU A 49 -18.99 14.73 18.29
CA GLU A 49 -19.61 13.62 19.01
C GLU A 49 -19.16 12.28 18.41
N VAL A 50 -19.06 11.24 19.24
CA VAL A 50 -18.99 9.85 18.78
C VAL A 50 -20.38 9.26 18.74
N CYS A 51 -20.77 8.73 17.58
CA CYS A 51 -22.07 8.10 17.34
C CYS A 51 -21.86 6.66 16.89
N GLY A 52 -22.81 5.78 17.21
CA GLY A 52 -22.70 4.38 16.79
C GLY A 52 -23.97 3.58 17.05
N GLY A 53 -23.88 2.26 16.90
CA GLY A 53 -24.96 1.35 17.24
C GLY A 53 -25.40 1.48 18.70
N PHE A 54 -24.48 1.83 19.57
CA PHE A 54 -24.69 1.97 21.01
C PHE A 54 -25.61 3.15 21.41
N ASP A 55 -25.78 4.16 20.56
CA ASP A 55 -26.71 5.26 20.76
C ASP A 55 -27.84 5.29 19.69
N GLY A 56 -27.96 4.21 18.91
CA GLY A 56 -28.90 4.10 17.79
C GLY A 56 -28.61 5.08 16.65
N TRP A 57 -27.37 5.53 16.50
CA TRP A 57 -26.92 6.56 15.55
C TRP A 57 -27.64 7.92 15.81
N GLY A 58 -28.01 8.15 17.07
CA GLY A 58 -28.79 9.29 17.54
C GLY A 58 -27.99 10.56 17.79
N ALA A 59 -28.12 11.13 18.99
CA ALA A 59 -27.52 12.41 19.36
C ALA A 59 -25.98 12.37 19.43
N GLY A 60 -25.42 11.20 19.68
CA GLY A 60 -23.99 11.03 19.90
C GLY A 60 -23.57 11.42 21.34
N ILE A 61 -22.33 11.01 21.65
CA ILE A 61 -21.71 11.32 22.95
C ILE A 61 -20.64 12.39 22.69
N PRO A 62 -20.75 13.59 23.31
CA PRO A 62 -19.87 14.71 23.05
C PRO A 62 -18.46 14.44 23.56
N LEU A 63 -17.45 14.78 22.73
CA LEU A 63 -16.05 14.77 23.09
C LEU A 63 -15.60 16.16 23.59
N GLN A 64 -14.51 16.19 24.37
CA GLN A 64 -13.93 17.41 24.90
C GLN A 64 -12.72 17.83 24.07
N LYS A 65 -12.68 19.11 23.69
CA LYS A 65 -11.57 19.70 22.93
C LYS A 65 -10.43 20.11 23.87
N ALA A 66 -9.24 19.62 23.58
CA ALA A 66 -8.01 20.14 24.19
C ALA A 66 -7.47 21.35 23.41
N ASP A 67 -6.58 22.13 24.02
CA ASP A 67 -5.90 23.29 23.37
C ASP A 67 -5.12 22.90 22.11
N THR A 68 -4.74 21.62 22.01
CA THR A 68 -4.05 21.04 20.85
C THR A 68 -4.93 20.81 19.64
N GLY A 69 -6.25 21.00 19.77
CA GLY A 69 -7.23 20.69 18.73
C GLY A 69 -7.61 19.21 18.65
N VAL A 70 -7.14 18.39 19.60
CA VAL A 70 -7.58 17.00 19.75
C VAL A 70 -8.86 16.98 20.58
N TRP A 71 -9.86 16.25 20.07
CA TRP A 71 -11.10 15.94 20.77
C TRP A 71 -11.01 14.55 21.35
N SER A 72 -11.36 14.39 22.62
CA SER A 72 -11.29 13.08 23.27
C SER A 72 -12.41 12.86 24.29
N GLY A 73 -12.72 11.58 24.53
CA GLY A 73 -13.72 11.17 25.50
C GLY A 73 -13.66 9.67 25.77
N PHE A 74 -14.41 9.24 26.78
CA PHE A 74 -14.55 7.85 27.17
C PHE A 74 -16.04 7.45 27.15
N VAL A 75 -16.32 6.26 26.65
CA VAL A 75 -17.65 5.66 26.64
C VAL A 75 -17.56 4.28 27.26
N SER A 76 -18.27 4.08 28.39
CA SER A 76 -18.34 2.81 29.09
C SER A 76 -19.30 1.83 28.42
N GLY A 77 -19.08 0.53 28.65
CA GLY A 77 -19.99 -0.54 28.23
C GLY A 77 -19.95 -0.87 26.74
N LEU A 78 -18.97 -0.35 26.01
CA LEU A 78 -18.77 -0.71 24.61
C LEU A 78 -17.87 -1.96 24.47
N TYR A 79 -18.14 -2.74 23.44
CA TYR A 79 -17.46 -3.99 23.15
C TYR A 79 -16.71 -3.92 21.82
N GLU A 80 -15.72 -4.78 21.67
CA GLU A 80 -15.04 -4.98 20.39
C GLU A 80 -16.04 -5.40 19.31
N GLY A 81 -15.87 -4.84 18.10
CA GLY A 81 -16.73 -5.11 16.95
C GLY A 81 -17.87 -4.08 16.78
N GLU A 82 -18.16 -3.26 17.77
CA GLU A 82 -19.17 -2.22 17.63
C GLU A 82 -18.77 -1.17 16.60
N LEU A 83 -19.77 -0.61 15.93
CA LEU A 83 -19.60 0.36 14.85
C LEU A 83 -19.76 1.78 15.38
N TYR A 84 -18.90 2.68 14.89
CA TYR A 84 -18.93 4.09 15.24
C TYR A 84 -18.50 5.01 14.13
N LYS A 85 -18.87 6.27 14.23
CA LYS A 85 -18.38 7.42 13.46
C LYS A 85 -18.25 8.63 14.36
N TYR A 86 -17.50 9.63 13.89
CA TYR A 86 -17.53 10.96 14.46
C TYR A 86 -18.56 11.82 13.72
N ARG A 87 -19.46 12.50 14.45
CA ARG A 87 -20.21 13.62 13.93
C ARG A 87 -19.37 14.88 14.16
N ILE A 88 -18.92 15.46 13.06
CA ILE A 88 -18.09 16.67 13.09
C ILE A 88 -18.94 17.88 12.75
N HIS A 89 -18.96 18.89 13.63
CA HIS A 89 -19.50 20.21 13.35
C HIS A 89 -18.34 21.06 12.83
N GLY A 90 -18.30 21.28 11.53
CA GLY A 90 -17.20 21.93 10.85
C GLY A 90 -17.13 23.45 11.10
N ALA A 91 -15.98 24.02 10.84
CA ALA A 91 -15.76 25.47 10.88
C ALA A 91 -16.61 26.24 9.86
N ASP A 92 -16.97 25.57 8.76
CA ASP A 92 -17.84 26.08 7.69
C ASP A 92 -19.34 25.99 8.01
N GLY A 93 -19.69 25.50 9.18
CA GLY A 93 -21.08 25.28 9.61
C GLY A 93 -21.68 23.95 9.13
N SER A 94 -20.93 23.12 8.44
CA SER A 94 -21.37 21.77 8.04
C SER A 94 -21.49 20.85 9.25
N VAL A 95 -22.35 19.83 9.14
CA VAL A 95 -22.43 18.73 10.11
C VAL A 95 -22.36 17.42 9.34
N VAL A 96 -21.26 16.69 9.49
CA VAL A 96 -20.98 15.50 8.69
C VAL A 96 -20.57 14.32 9.55
N MET A 97 -21.05 13.12 9.18
CA MET A 97 -20.62 11.86 9.79
C MET A 97 -19.33 11.40 9.11
N ARG A 98 -18.24 11.31 9.87
CA ARG A 98 -16.91 10.93 9.40
C ARG A 98 -16.50 9.57 9.97
N ALA A 99 -15.88 8.74 9.14
CA ALA A 99 -15.09 7.62 9.65
C ALA A 99 -13.91 8.16 10.48
N ASP A 100 -13.46 7.37 11.45
CA ASP A 100 -12.29 7.73 12.24
C ASP A 100 -11.02 7.62 11.37
N PRO A 101 -10.24 8.69 11.21
CA PRO A 101 -8.99 8.65 10.44
C PRO A 101 -7.97 7.62 10.93
N TYR A 102 -8.04 7.25 12.22
CA TYR A 102 -7.16 6.28 12.88
C TYR A 102 -7.87 4.96 13.22
N ALA A 103 -9.02 4.66 12.60
CA ALA A 103 -9.69 3.37 12.79
C ALA A 103 -8.82 2.21 12.33
N PHE A 104 -8.79 1.12 13.10
CA PHE A 104 -8.03 -0.09 12.79
C PHE A 104 -8.81 -1.11 11.96
N ALA A 105 -10.12 -0.96 11.87
CA ALA A 105 -11.00 -1.75 11.04
C ALA A 105 -12.25 -0.96 10.64
N SER A 106 -12.86 -1.37 9.54
CA SER A 106 -14.06 -0.77 8.97
C SER A 106 -15.12 -1.81 8.68
N GLU A 107 -16.34 -1.36 8.44
CA GLU A 107 -17.38 -2.19 7.83
C GLU A 107 -16.97 -2.61 6.42
N VAL A 108 -17.54 -3.72 5.97
CA VAL A 108 -17.44 -4.13 4.56
C VAL A 108 -18.26 -3.18 3.70
N ARG A 109 -17.66 -2.73 2.59
CA ARG A 109 -18.33 -1.86 1.63
C ARG A 109 -19.69 -2.44 1.16
N PRO A 110 -20.70 -1.65 0.84
CA PRO A 110 -20.67 -0.18 0.69
C PRO A 110 -20.80 0.58 2.01
N ALA A 111 -20.96 -0.11 3.15
CA ALA A 111 -20.94 0.50 4.46
C ALA A 111 -19.53 1.05 4.77
N ASN A 112 -19.42 2.02 5.66
CA ASN A 112 -18.20 2.79 5.86
C ASN A 112 -18.02 3.30 7.31
N ALA A 113 -18.65 2.65 8.29
CA ALA A 113 -18.40 2.95 9.68
C ALA A 113 -17.07 2.33 10.14
N SER A 114 -16.43 2.98 11.07
CA SER A 114 -15.28 2.45 11.80
C SER A 114 -15.73 1.38 12.77
N ARG A 115 -14.88 0.40 13.05
CA ARG A 115 -15.17 -0.72 13.95
C ARG A 115 -14.19 -0.71 15.12
N LEU A 116 -14.70 -0.82 16.34
CA LEU A 116 -13.88 -0.98 17.54
C LEU A 116 -13.08 -2.27 17.45
N THR A 117 -11.75 -2.16 17.49
CA THR A 117 -10.85 -3.30 17.25
C THR A 117 -9.60 -3.17 18.12
N LYS A 118 -9.22 -4.26 18.78
CA LYS A 118 -7.96 -4.37 19.52
C LYS A 118 -6.83 -4.76 18.56
N LEU A 119 -5.62 -4.30 18.89
CA LEU A 119 -4.39 -4.64 18.17
C LEU A 119 -3.47 -5.53 19.02
N ASP A 120 -4.02 -6.57 19.61
CA ASP A 120 -3.32 -7.50 20.49
C ASP A 120 -2.99 -8.81 19.76
N PHE A 121 -2.24 -8.72 18.68
CA PHE A 121 -1.83 -9.88 17.89
C PHE A 121 -0.59 -10.56 18.51
N SER A 122 -0.51 -11.88 18.33
CA SER A 122 0.67 -12.67 18.70
C SER A 122 1.35 -13.21 17.44
N PHE A 123 2.69 -13.04 17.37
CA PHE A 123 3.51 -13.54 16.29
C PHE A 123 4.46 -14.65 16.80
N ASP A 124 4.72 -15.60 15.92
CA ASP A 124 5.74 -16.65 16.11
C ASP A 124 6.78 -16.54 14.98
N ASP A 125 7.33 -15.34 14.82
CA ASP A 125 8.19 -14.95 13.70
C ASP A 125 9.56 -14.40 14.14
N SER A 126 9.94 -14.57 15.41
CA SER A 126 11.19 -14.04 15.95
C SER A 126 12.42 -14.45 15.14
N ALA A 127 12.47 -15.72 14.69
CA ALA A 127 13.57 -16.22 13.87
C ALA A 127 13.64 -15.54 12.49
N TRP A 128 12.52 -15.09 11.94
CA TRP A 128 12.47 -14.29 10.73
C TRP A 128 12.94 -12.86 11.01
N MET A 129 12.38 -12.22 12.04
CA MET A 129 12.69 -10.84 12.42
C MET A 129 14.18 -10.63 12.75
N GLU A 130 14.86 -11.65 13.29
CA GLU A 130 16.31 -11.63 13.55
C GLU A 130 17.17 -11.70 12.28
N ARG A 131 16.71 -12.40 11.24
CA ARG A 131 17.49 -12.63 10.01
C ARG A 131 17.13 -11.72 8.84
N ARG A 132 15.95 -11.06 8.89
CA ARG A 132 15.53 -10.19 7.80
C ARG A 132 16.52 -9.05 7.58
N ASP A 133 16.75 -8.70 6.34
CA ASP A 133 17.60 -7.58 5.98
C ASP A 133 17.09 -6.85 4.72
N LYS A 134 17.79 -5.81 4.30
CA LYS A 134 17.45 -5.02 3.12
C LYS A 134 17.77 -5.70 1.79
N CYS A 135 18.17 -6.95 1.80
CA CYS A 135 18.55 -7.73 0.61
C CYS A 135 19.59 -7.05 -0.29
N ARG A 136 20.48 -6.22 0.26
CA ARG A 136 21.46 -5.49 -0.55
C ARG A 136 22.37 -6.44 -1.32
N ASN A 137 22.86 -7.48 -0.66
CA ASN A 137 23.77 -8.48 -1.22
C ASN A 137 23.08 -9.84 -1.44
N LEU A 138 21.77 -9.93 -1.20
CA LEU A 138 20.99 -11.15 -1.36
C LEU A 138 20.02 -11.01 -2.53
N PRO A 139 19.61 -12.11 -3.17
CA PRO A 139 18.53 -12.08 -4.12
C PRO A 139 17.25 -11.51 -3.51
N MET A 140 16.52 -10.72 -4.29
CA MET A 140 15.17 -10.29 -3.93
C MET A 140 14.29 -10.45 -5.17
N ASN A 141 13.36 -11.40 -5.07
CA ASN A 141 12.41 -11.77 -6.10
C ASN A 141 11.01 -11.56 -5.53
N ILE A 142 10.31 -10.53 -5.99
CA ILE A 142 9.04 -10.08 -5.43
C ILE A 142 7.89 -10.54 -6.32
N TYR A 143 6.86 -11.10 -5.70
CA TYR A 143 5.56 -11.38 -6.32
C TYR A 143 4.57 -10.28 -5.96
N GLU A 144 4.22 -9.43 -6.92
CA GLU A 144 3.22 -8.39 -6.73
C GLU A 144 1.82 -8.99 -6.87
N LEU A 145 0.96 -8.74 -5.90
CA LEU A 145 -0.32 -9.46 -5.73
C LEU A 145 -1.48 -8.50 -5.46
N HIS A 146 -2.57 -8.65 -6.23
CA HIS A 146 -3.89 -8.17 -5.83
C HIS A 146 -4.69 -9.32 -5.19
N ALA A 147 -4.94 -9.21 -3.89
CA ALA A 147 -5.51 -10.31 -3.09
C ALA A 147 -6.89 -10.80 -3.60
N GLY A 148 -7.72 -9.88 -4.09
CA GLY A 148 -9.09 -10.18 -4.53
C GLY A 148 -9.20 -10.86 -5.90
N SER A 149 -8.14 -10.85 -6.73
CA SER A 149 -8.21 -11.38 -8.10
C SER A 149 -7.10 -12.38 -8.44
N TRP A 150 -6.31 -12.80 -7.46
CA TRP A 150 -5.36 -13.87 -7.67
C TRP A 150 -6.07 -15.22 -7.88
N LYS A 151 -6.98 -15.54 -6.97
CA LYS A 151 -7.81 -16.75 -7.04
C LYS A 151 -9.11 -16.50 -6.27
N HIS A 152 -10.22 -17.03 -6.76
CA HIS A 152 -11.50 -16.92 -6.09
C HIS A 152 -11.83 -18.16 -5.28
N LYS A 153 -12.60 -17.97 -4.20
CA LYS A 153 -13.04 -19.05 -3.33
C LYS A 153 -14.12 -19.86 -4.02
N PRO A 154 -13.91 -21.17 -4.27
CA PRO A 154 -14.90 -22.00 -4.95
C PRO A 154 -16.27 -22.00 -4.22
N ASN A 155 -17.35 -21.94 -4.99
CA ASN A 155 -18.74 -22.00 -4.50
C ASN A 155 -19.08 -20.92 -3.45
N SER A 156 -18.43 -19.78 -3.54
CA SER A 156 -18.68 -18.61 -2.68
C SER A 156 -19.00 -17.39 -3.54
N THR A 157 -19.88 -16.53 -3.04
CA THR A 157 -20.22 -15.25 -3.67
C THR A 157 -20.22 -14.14 -2.64
N GLN A 158 -19.89 -12.92 -3.09
CA GLN A 158 -20.03 -11.70 -2.31
C GLN A 158 -21.51 -11.30 -2.20
N PRO A 159 -21.89 -10.42 -1.26
CA PRO A 159 -23.26 -9.92 -1.16
C PRO A 159 -23.80 -9.25 -2.41
N ASP A 160 -22.93 -8.71 -3.27
CA ASP A 160 -23.27 -8.11 -4.57
C ASP A 160 -23.41 -9.13 -5.72
N GLY A 161 -23.22 -10.43 -5.41
CA GLY A 161 -23.33 -11.53 -6.38
C GLY A 161 -22.04 -11.81 -7.17
N SER A 162 -20.96 -11.07 -6.93
CA SER A 162 -19.63 -11.36 -7.49
C SER A 162 -19.02 -12.63 -6.86
N ASP A 163 -17.94 -13.17 -7.48
CA ASP A 163 -17.23 -14.33 -6.95
C ASP A 163 -16.63 -14.05 -5.58
N GLY A 164 -16.67 -15.04 -4.69
CA GLY A 164 -16.16 -14.92 -3.33
C GLY A 164 -14.65 -14.82 -3.26
N TRP A 165 -14.17 -13.98 -2.36
CA TRP A 165 -12.75 -13.84 -2.08
C TRP A 165 -12.29 -14.83 -1.00
N TYR A 166 -11.02 -15.21 -1.04
CA TYR A 166 -10.38 -15.84 0.11
C TYR A 166 -10.23 -14.78 1.23
N ASP A 167 -10.37 -15.24 2.48
CA ASP A 167 -9.88 -14.44 3.59
C ASP A 167 -8.35 -14.51 3.67
N TYR A 168 -7.73 -13.64 4.51
CA TYR A 168 -6.28 -13.58 4.63
C TYR A 168 -5.61 -14.90 5.01
N GLU A 169 -6.23 -15.71 5.87
CA GLU A 169 -5.70 -17.02 6.27
C GLU A 169 -5.86 -18.07 5.17
N GLU A 170 -6.98 -18.04 4.47
CA GLU A 170 -7.23 -18.89 3.30
C GLU A 170 -6.26 -18.52 2.17
N LEU A 171 -6.06 -17.22 1.93
CA LEU A 171 -5.09 -16.74 0.94
C LEU A 171 -3.68 -17.22 1.28
N ALA A 172 -3.25 -17.14 2.54
CA ALA A 172 -1.93 -17.65 2.95
C ALA A 172 -1.75 -19.13 2.62
N ARG A 173 -2.77 -19.96 2.88
CA ARG A 173 -2.72 -21.42 2.61
C ARG A 173 -2.56 -21.74 1.12
N GLU A 174 -3.19 -20.96 0.25
CA GLU A 174 -3.15 -21.17 -1.20
C GLU A 174 -1.91 -20.54 -1.85
N LEU A 175 -1.53 -19.34 -1.39
CA LEU A 175 -0.48 -18.52 -2.00
C LEU A 175 0.94 -18.98 -1.62
N ILE A 176 1.19 -19.31 -0.36
CA ILE A 176 2.54 -19.63 0.11
C ILE A 176 3.17 -20.79 -0.65
N PRO A 177 2.48 -21.91 -0.94
CA PRO A 177 3.04 -22.98 -1.77
C PRO A 177 3.46 -22.50 -3.16
N TRP A 178 2.68 -21.62 -3.78
CA TRP A 178 2.99 -21.02 -5.09
C TRP A 178 4.24 -20.17 -5.04
N LEU A 179 4.37 -19.32 -4.02
CA LEU A 179 5.55 -18.46 -3.83
C LEU A 179 6.83 -19.30 -3.65
N LEU A 180 6.76 -20.37 -2.87
CA LEU A 180 7.89 -21.27 -2.64
C LEU A 180 8.27 -22.04 -3.90
N GLU A 181 7.31 -22.56 -4.65
CA GLU A 181 7.56 -23.29 -5.91
C GLU A 181 8.26 -22.41 -6.94
N HIS A 182 7.94 -21.12 -6.97
CA HIS A 182 8.50 -20.14 -7.91
C HIS A 182 9.72 -19.39 -7.37
N HIS A 183 10.18 -19.73 -6.17
CA HIS A 183 11.33 -19.11 -5.51
C HIS A 183 11.19 -17.59 -5.34
N PHE A 184 9.98 -17.12 -5.05
CA PHE A 184 9.78 -15.75 -4.60
C PHE A 184 10.26 -15.59 -3.16
N THR A 185 10.94 -14.50 -2.89
CA THR A 185 11.46 -14.18 -1.55
C THR A 185 10.51 -13.30 -0.75
N HIS A 186 9.71 -12.50 -1.47
CA HIS A 186 8.76 -11.57 -0.90
C HIS A 186 7.45 -11.58 -1.69
N VAL A 187 6.35 -11.27 -1.02
CA VAL A 187 5.10 -10.87 -1.64
C VAL A 187 4.90 -9.38 -1.39
N GLU A 188 4.59 -8.62 -2.44
CA GLU A 188 4.15 -7.23 -2.38
C GLU A 188 2.64 -7.18 -2.63
N LEU A 189 1.92 -6.68 -1.64
CA LEU A 189 0.46 -6.61 -1.70
C LEU A 189 0.03 -5.23 -2.20
N LEU A 190 -0.74 -5.17 -3.30
CA LEU A 190 -1.43 -3.94 -3.68
C LEU A 190 -2.15 -3.37 -2.46
N PRO A 191 -2.43 -2.04 -2.41
CA PRO A 191 -2.83 -1.39 -1.16
C PRO A 191 -3.96 -2.10 -0.44
N LEU A 192 -3.68 -2.61 0.76
CA LEU A 192 -4.66 -3.23 1.65
C LEU A 192 -5.24 -2.25 2.67
N ALA A 193 -4.87 -0.99 2.63
CA ALA A 193 -5.55 0.05 3.38
C ALA A 193 -7.01 0.15 2.91
N GLU A 194 -7.95 0.44 3.84
CA GLU A 194 -9.37 0.46 3.50
C GLU A 194 -9.71 1.51 2.44
N HIS A 195 -10.55 1.15 1.50
CA HIS A 195 -10.93 1.96 0.35
C HIS A 195 -12.37 1.69 -0.10
N PRO A 196 -13.09 2.68 -0.67
CA PRO A 196 -14.52 2.53 -0.96
C PRO A 196 -14.80 1.82 -2.27
N PHE A 197 -13.87 1.86 -3.23
CA PHE A 197 -14.08 1.44 -4.62
C PHE A 197 -13.08 0.36 -5.05
N ASP A 198 -13.58 -0.83 -5.41
CA ASP A 198 -12.75 -1.99 -5.79
C ASP A 198 -11.89 -1.69 -7.02
N GLY A 199 -12.44 -0.99 -8.02
CA GLY A 199 -11.72 -0.61 -9.23
C GLY A 199 -10.62 0.42 -9.02
N SER A 200 -10.41 0.90 -7.79
CA SER A 200 -9.22 1.68 -7.43
C SER A 200 -8.05 0.81 -7.01
N TRP A 201 -8.25 -0.52 -6.86
CA TRP A 201 -7.25 -1.50 -6.43
C TRP A 201 -6.60 -1.18 -5.07
N GLY A 202 -7.24 -0.30 -4.29
CA GLY A 202 -6.76 0.22 -3.01
C GLY A 202 -6.06 1.58 -3.09
N TYR A 203 -5.75 2.10 -4.28
CA TYR A 203 -5.04 3.38 -4.43
C TYR A 203 -5.88 4.62 -4.08
N GLN A 204 -7.21 4.49 -3.95
CA GLN A 204 -8.08 5.56 -3.43
C GLN A 204 -8.43 5.30 -1.96
N THR A 205 -7.44 5.41 -1.10
CA THR A 205 -7.52 5.09 0.33
C THR A 205 -8.44 6.03 1.09
N THR A 206 -9.26 5.48 2.00
CA THR A 206 -10.05 6.22 2.99
C THR A 206 -9.61 5.91 4.43
N GLY A 207 -9.09 4.71 4.70
CA GLY A 207 -8.72 4.27 6.05
C GLY A 207 -7.26 3.80 6.11
N TYR A 208 -6.33 4.70 6.39
CA TYR A 208 -4.88 4.45 6.35
C TYR A 208 -4.37 3.47 7.41
N PHE A 209 -5.12 3.30 8.50
CA PHE A 209 -4.78 2.41 9.62
C PHE A 209 -5.62 1.15 9.65
N ALA A 210 -6.64 1.05 8.79
CA ALA A 210 -7.52 -0.11 8.70
C ALA A 210 -7.05 -1.04 7.58
N VAL A 211 -6.78 -2.29 7.91
CA VAL A 211 -6.66 -3.34 6.90
C VAL A 211 -8.03 -3.51 6.24
N THR A 212 -8.09 -3.57 4.91
CA THR A 212 -9.37 -3.66 4.21
C THR A 212 -10.19 -4.86 4.68
N SER A 213 -11.44 -4.57 5.00
CA SER A 213 -12.43 -5.54 5.48
C SER A 213 -12.87 -6.58 4.44
N ARG A 214 -12.47 -6.39 3.17
CA ARG A 214 -12.79 -7.29 2.04
C ARG A 214 -12.32 -8.71 2.26
N TYR A 215 -11.13 -8.85 2.83
CA TYR A 215 -10.45 -10.13 2.96
C TYR A 215 -10.37 -10.60 4.43
N GLY A 216 -11.15 -10.01 5.30
CA GLY A 216 -11.24 -10.42 6.71
C GLY A 216 -10.86 -9.35 7.72
N THR A 217 -10.32 -9.78 8.84
CA THR A 217 -10.03 -8.95 10.01
C THR A 217 -8.55 -8.59 10.11
N PRO A 218 -8.20 -7.54 10.88
CA PRO A 218 -6.81 -7.24 11.22
C PRO A 218 -6.03 -8.43 11.82
N ALA A 219 -6.68 -9.24 12.66
CA ALA A 219 -6.08 -10.44 13.23
C ALA A 219 -5.75 -11.51 12.16
N GLN A 220 -6.62 -11.69 11.19
CA GLN A 220 -6.36 -12.61 10.07
C GLN A 220 -5.23 -12.10 9.18
N PHE A 221 -5.11 -10.79 8.97
CA PHE A 221 -3.97 -10.24 8.24
C PHE A 221 -2.64 -10.43 9.01
N ALA A 222 -2.64 -10.22 10.33
CA ALA A 222 -1.48 -10.54 11.16
C ALA A 222 -1.12 -12.04 11.07
N SER A 223 -2.12 -12.94 11.05
CA SER A 223 -1.92 -14.38 10.81
C SER A 223 -1.32 -14.67 9.43
N PHE A 224 -1.73 -13.94 8.38
CA PHE A 224 -1.15 -14.05 7.03
C PHE A 224 0.33 -13.70 7.03
N VAL A 225 0.71 -12.55 7.61
CA VAL A 225 2.12 -12.12 7.72
C VAL A 225 2.94 -13.15 8.49
N ASN A 226 2.43 -13.59 9.66
CA ASN A 226 3.09 -14.61 10.48
C ASN A 226 3.29 -15.94 9.71
N ALA A 227 2.31 -16.36 8.92
CA ALA A 227 2.42 -17.56 8.09
C ALA A 227 3.49 -17.41 6.99
N CYS A 228 3.59 -16.25 6.33
CA CYS A 228 4.64 -15.94 5.36
C CYS A 228 6.03 -16.01 6.01
N HIS A 229 6.21 -15.35 7.15
CA HIS A 229 7.48 -15.33 7.89
C HIS A 229 7.96 -16.72 8.31
N ARG A 230 7.05 -17.55 8.80
CA ARG A 230 7.37 -18.95 9.16
C ARG A 230 7.88 -19.76 7.98
N MET A 231 7.47 -19.41 6.77
CA MET A 231 7.90 -20.07 5.53
C MET A 231 9.05 -19.36 4.84
N GLY A 232 9.59 -18.30 5.45
CA GLY A 232 10.74 -17.57 4.92
C GLY A 232 10.42 -16.59 3.81
N ILE A 233 9.19 -16.07 3.76
CA ILE A 233 8.70 -15.11 2.79
C ILE A 233 8.44 -13.78 3.49
N GLY A 234 9.05 -12.70 2.99
CA GLY A 234 8.78 -11.35 3.46
C GLY A 234 7.48 -10.78 2.88
N VAL A 235 6.87 -9.85 3.59
CA VAL A 235 5.65 -9.17 3.19
C VAL A 235 5.90 -7.68 3.04
N ILE A 236 5.68 -7.15 1.85
CA ILE A 236 5.83 -5.74 1.51
C ILE A 236 4.43 -5.16 1.31
N MET A 237 4.19 -4.00 1.92
CA MET A 237 2.92 -3.30 1.82
C MET A 237 3.02 -2.16 0.82
N ASP A 238 2.10 -2.11 -0.14
CA ASP A 238 1.96 -0.95 -1.01
C ASP A 238 1.24 0.18 -0.26
N PHE A 239 1.82 1.36 -0.24
CA PHE A 239 1.40 2.49 0.56
C PHE A 239 1.26 3.74 -0.30
N VAL A 240 0.15 4.47 -0.14
CA VAL A 240 -0.20 5.64 -0.95
C VAL A 240 0.00 6.92 -0.15
N PRO A 241 1.21 7.49 -0.06
CA PRO A 241 1.45 8.70 0.74
C PRO A 241 1.13 10.00 -0.01
N VAL A 242 0.67 9.93 -1.25
CA VAL A 242 0.56 11.09 -2.14
C VAL A 242 -0.83 11.69 -2.15
N HIS A 243 -1.85 10.86 -2.21
CA HIS A 243 -3.24 11.29 -2.31
C HIS A 243 -4.19 10.34 -1.58
N PHE A 244 -5.43 10.78 -1.37
CA PHE A 244 -6.48 10.01 -0.72
C PHE A 244 -7.84 10.25 -1.39
N ALA A 245 -8.79 9.35 -1.18
CA ALA A 245 -10.13 9.43 -1.76
C ALA A 245 -10.88 10.71 -1.32
N ALA A 246 -11.51 11.38 -2.26
CA ALA A 246 -12.27 12.63 -2.01
C ALA A 246 -13.67 12.40 -1.39
N ASN A 247 -13.86 11.27 -0.69
CA ASN A 247 -15.12 10.92 -0.07
C ASN A 247 -15.45 11.84 1.10
N ALA A 248 -16.70 12.33 1.13
CA ALA A 248 -17.16 13.25 2.16
C ALA A 248 -17.26 12.62 3.57
N ASP A 249 -17.26 11.31 3.66
CA ASP A 249 -17.28 10.55 4.93
C ASP A 249 -15.88 10.17 5.44
N ALA A 250 -14.82 10.60 4.71
CA ALA A 250 -13.41 10.32 5.04
C ALA A 250 -12.62 11.62 5.31
N LEU A 251 -11.40 11.74 4.78
CA LEU A 251 -10.46 12.81 5.13
C LEU A 251 -10.74 14.16 4.47
N ALA A 252 -11.39 14.19 3.29
CA ALA A 252 -11.61 15.43 2.54
C ALA A 252 -12.44 16.44 3.32
N ASN A 253 -11.95 17.66 3.47
CA ASN A 253 -12.56 18.72 4.27
C ASN A 253 -12.97 18.25 5.67
N PHE A 254 -12.10 17.53 6.36
CA PHE A 254 -12.44 16.69 7.51
C PHE A 254 -13.19 17.45 8.63
N ASP A 255 -12.74 18.63 9.00
CA ASP A 255 -13.30 19.46 10.07
C ASP A 255 -13.94 20.77 9.57
N GLY A 256 -14.37 20.78 8.30
CA GLY A 256 -14.87 21.97 7.61
C GLY A 256 -13.77 22.87 7.08
N THR A 257 -12.52 22.39 7.10
CA THR A 257 -11.35 23.04 6.48
C THR A 257 -10.59 22.02 5.64
N HIS A 258 -9.69 22.48 4.76
CA HIS A 258 -8.72 21.61 4.08
C HIS A 258 -7.66 21.11 5.07
N LEU A 259 -8.06 20.18 5.98
CA LEU A 259 -7.23 19.75 7.09
C LEU A 259 -6.06 18.88 6.64
N TYR A 260 -6.30 17.95 5.73
CA TYR A 260 -5.30 17.00 5.22
C TYR A 260 -4.76 17.39 3.86
N GLU A 261 -5.54 18.07 3.03
CA GLU A 261 -5.22 18.45 1.66
C GLU A 261 -4.77 19.91 1.54
N TYR A 262 -4.16 20.24 0.39
CA TYR A 262 -3.88 21.64 0.05
C TYR A 262 -5.16 22.41 -0.26
N ASP A 263 -5.22 23.67 0.18
CA ASP A 263 -6.29 24.62 -0.14
C ASP A 263 -5.90 25.43 -1.40
N SER A 264 -5.83 24.75 -2.56
CA SER A 264 -5.52 25.35 -3.85
C SER A 264 -5.73 24.37 -5.00
N ASP A 265 -5.40 24.78 -6.23
CA ASP A 265 -5.44 23.93 -7.44
C ASP A 265 -4.60 22.64 -7.33
N VAL A 266 -3.51 22.68 -6.54
CA VAL A 266 -2.68 21.50 -6.30
C VAL A 266 -3.30 20.53 -5.27
N GLY A 267 -4.39 20.89 -4.63
CA GLY A 267 -5.11 20.04 -3.67
C GLY A 267 -5.87 18.86 -4.30
N HIS A 268 -5.99 18.84 -5.63
CA HIS A 268 -6.68 17.76 -6.36
C HIS A 268 -5.74 17.09 -7.34
N SER A 269 -5.86 15.77 -7.46
CA SER A 269 -5.14 14.99 -8.47
C SER A 269 -5.95 14.83 -9.75
N GLU A 270 -5.29 14.39 -10.81
CA GLU A 270 -5.94 14.01 -12.08
C GLU A 270 -6.87 12.79 -11.94
N TRP A 271 -6.72 12.00 -10.87
CA TRP A 271 -7.54 10.83 -10.57
C TRP A 271 -8.80 11.16 -9.74
N GLY A 272 -9.10 12.46 -9.53
CA GLY A 272 -10.24 12.90 -8.73
C GLY A 272 -10.08 12.69 -7.22
N THR A 273 -8.86 12.53 -6.75
CA THR A 273 -8.48 12.39 -5.34
C THR A 273 -7.93 13.70 -4.77
N CYS A 274 -7.77 13.78 -3.45
CA CYS A 274 -7.16 14.93 -2.77
C CYS A 274 -5.68 14.67 -2.51
N ASN A 275 -4.81 15.67 -2.72
CA ASN A 275 -3.38 15.59 -2.47
C ASN A 275 -3.05 16.06 -1.06
N PHE A 276 -2.24 15.28 -0.33
CA PHE A 276 -1.81 15.63 1.02
C PHE A 276 -0.98 16.91 1.09
N ASN A 277 -1.25 17.72 2.11
CA ASN A 277 -0.51 18.95 2.40
C ASN A 277 0.72 18.66 3.29
N TYR A 278 1.88 18.46 2.67
CA TYR A 278 3.12 18.16 3.39
C TYR A 278 3.74 19.36 4.14
N TYR A 279 3.21 20.55 3.98
CA TYR A 279 3.61 21.70 4.82
C TYR A 279 2.90 21.70 6.16
N ARG A 280 1.86 20.87 6.35
CA ARG A 280 1.21 20.65 7.63
C ARG A 280 1.88 19.47 8.35
N ARG A 281 2.55 19.77 9.45
CA ARG A 281 3.35 18.80 10.20
C ARG A 281 2.52 17.62 10.74
N GLU A 282 1.31 17.89 11.18
CA GLU A 282 0.40 16.87 11.67
C GLU A 282 -0.02 15.87 10.57
N VAL A 283 -0.12 16.33 9.31
CA VAL A 283 -0.34 15.46 8.15
C VAL A 283 0.89 14.59 7.89
N CYS A 284 2.10 15.14 8.03
CA CYS A 284 3.33 14.35 7.97
C CYS A 284 3.34 13.27 9.05
N SER A 285 2.94 13.60 10.29
CA SER A 285 2.83 12.64 11.39
C SER A 285 1.74 11.59 11.17
N PHE A 286 0.60 11.97 10.56
CA PHE A 286 -0.44 11.04 10.16
C PHE A 286 0.11 9.95 9.22
N LEU A 287 0.77 10.37 8.15
CA LEU A 287 1.37 9.45 7.16
C LEU A 287 2.51 8.62 7.75
N SER A 288 3.37 9.25 8.57
CA SER A 288 4.47 8.54 9.26
C SER A 288 3.94 7.49 10.23
N SER A 289 2.85 7.82 10.96
CA SER A 289 2.21 6.87 11.87
C SER A 289 1.51 5.73 11.13
N ALA A 290 0.92 6.01 9.96
CA ALA A 290 0.32 4.95 9.14
C ALA A 290 1.40 3.98 8.64
N ALA A 291 2.52 4.48 8.12
CA ALA A 291 3.66 3.64 7.76
C ALA A 291 4.20 2.87 8.98
N GLY A 292 4.28 3.53 10.15
CA GLY A 292 4.69 2.92 11.41
C GLY A 292 3.80 1.75 11.84
N LEU A 293 2.48 1.85 11.66
CA LEU A 293 1.54 0.77 12.00
C LEU A 293 1.86 -0.52 11.23
N TRP A 294 2.08 -0.42 9.92
CA TRP A 294 2.38 -1.59 9.08
C TRP A 294 3.68 -2.29 9.51
N MET A 295 4.68 -1.51 9.92
CA MET A 295 5.98 -2.03 10.35
C MET A 295 5.96 -2.56 11.79
N ASP A 296 5.27 -1.89 12.71
CA ASP A 296 5.29 -2.15 14.15
C ASP A 296 4.26 -3.19 14.58
N VAL A 297 3.02 -3.07 14.07
CA VAL A 297 1.88 -3.88 14.51
C VAL A 297 1.71 -5.13 13.66
N TYR A 298 1.91 -5.00 12.34
CA TYR A 298 1.73 -6.12 11.41
C TYR A 298 3.04 -6.81 11.02
N HIS A 299 4.19 -6.32 11.51
CA HIS A 299 5.52 -6.86 11.20
C HIS A 299 5.85 -6.91 9.70
N CYS A 300 5.26 -6.04 8.87
CA CYS A 300 5.63 -5.98 7.46
C CYS A 300 7.13 -5.77 7.28
N ASP A 301 7.70 -6.37 6.24
CA ASP A 301 9.14 -6.32 5.96
C ASP A 301 9.55 -5.10 5.16
N GLY A 302 8.58 -4.45 4.53
CA GLY A 302 8.86 -3.26 3.75
C GLY A 302 7.61 -2.52 3.32
N ILE A 303 7.85 -1.36 2.72
CA ILE A 303 6.84 -0.48 2.18
C ILE A 303 7.27 -0.05 0.78
N ARG A 304 6.43 -0.29 -0.21
CA ARG A 304 6.52 0.35 -1.52
C ARG A 304 5.67 1.62 -1.49
N MET A 305 6.24 2.76 -1.83
CA MET A 305 5.53 4.03 -1.87
C MET A 305 5.12 4.35 -3.29
N ASP A 306 3.79 4.40 -3.47
CA ASP A 306 3.12 4.64 -4.74
C ASP A 306 3.35 6.06 -5.25
N ALA A 307 3.55 6.20 -6.56
CA ALA A 307 3.50 7.44 -7.35
C ALA A 307 4.25 8.63 -6.72
N ILE A 308 5.42 8.41 -6.07
CA ILE A 308 6.13 9.51 -5.38
C ILE A 308 6.56 10.63 -6.33
N SER A 309 6.64 10.39 -7.62
CA SER A 309 6.83 11.41 -8.65
C SER A 309 5.82 12.56 -8.54
N ARG A 310 4.56 12.23 -8.18
CA ARG A 310 3.47 13.18 -7.98
C ARG A 310 3.63 14.03 -6.72
N ALA A 311 4.40 13.54 -5.75
CA ALA A 311 4.79 14.29 -4.56
C ALA A 311 6.06 15.12 -4.80
N LEU A 312 7.08 14.54 -5.44
CA LEU A 312 8.38 15.19 -5.68
C LEU A 312 8.26 16.47 -6.51
N TYR A 313 7.43 16.43 -7.55
CA TYR A 313 7.11 17.60 -8.38
C TYR A 313 5.64 17.96 -8.21
N TRP A 314 5.34 19.26 -8.28
CA TRP A 314 3.96 19.72 -8.18
C TRP A 314 3.10 19.04 -9.26
N GLN A 315 2.13 18.24 -8.84
CA GLN A 315 1.28 17.39 -9.68
C GLN A 315 2.04 16.46 -10.63
N GLY A 316 3.27 16.07 -10.28
CA GLY A 316 4.11 15.18 -11.07
C GLY A 316 4.75 15.81 -12.29
N ASP A 317 4.61 17.13 -12.48
CA ASP A 317 5.19 17.85 -13.62
C ASP A 317 6.50 18.57 -13.22
N PRO A 318 7.65 18.13 -13.73
CA PRO A 318 8.94 18.79 -13.46
C PRO A 318 8.96 20.28 -13.83
N ASN A 319 8.15 20.71 -14.82
CA ASN A 319 8.07 22.12 -15.21
C ASN A 319 7.36 23.00 -14.17
N ARG A 320 6.54 22.40 -13.31
CA ARG A 320 5.92 23.09 -12.17
C ARG A 320 6.86 23.25 -10.97
N GLY A 321 8.03 22.63 -11.04
CA GLY A 321 9.07 22.71 -10.01
C GLY A 321 8.88 21.66 -8.91
N VAL A 322 9.88 21.59 -8.03
CA VAL A 322 9.96 20.62 -6.93
C VAL A 322 9.05 21.05 -5.78
N ASN A 323 8.25 20.12 -5.27
CA ASN A 323 7.51 20.30 -4.03
C ASN A 323 8.43 20.03 -2.82
N GLN A 324 9.07 21.09 -2.33
CA GLN A 324 10.04 20.98 -1.24
C GLN A 324 9.41 20.41 0.05
N GLY A 325 8.12 20.66 0.29
CA GLY A 325 7.38 20.09 1.43
C GLY A 325 7.36 18.56 1.36
N ALA A 326 7.05 18.01 0.19
CA ALA A 326 7.03 16.56 -0.04
C ALA A 326 8.44 15.95 0.04
N VAL A 327 9.45 16.57 -0.56
CA VAL A 327 10.85 16.10 -0.47
C VAL A 327 11.31 16.02 0.99
N ASN A 328 11.02 17.05 1.77
CA ASN A 328 11.37 17.10 3.19
C ASN A 328 10.61 16.02 3.98
N PHE A 329 9.33 15.84 3.69
CA PHE A 329 8.52 14.78 4.31
C PHE A 329 9.09 13.39 4.00
N LEU A 330 9.34 13.06 2.73
CA LEU A 330 9.87 11.74 2.33
C LEU A 330 11.24 11.47 2.96
N ARG A 331 12.11 12.48 3.04
CA ARG A 331 13.40 12.38 3.75
C ARG A 331 13.22 12.07 5.23
N SER A 332 12.32 12.81 5.89
CA SER A 332 12.02 12.61 7.32
C SER A 332 11.40 11.23 7.57
N LEU A 333 10.45 10.82 6.72
CA LEU A 333 9.79 9.53 6.78
C LEU A 333 10.82 8.40 6.63
N ASN A 334 11.62 8.41 5.57
CA ASN A 334 12.61 7.36 5.31
C ASN A 334 13.71 7.32 6.38
N HIS A 335 14.15 8.48 6.87
CA HIS A 335 15.08 8.55 7.98
C HIS A 335 14.51 7.89 9.24
N GLY A 336 13.29 8.28 9.65
CA GLY A 336 12.64 7.73 10.82
C GLY A 336 12.29 6.25 10.70
N LEU A 337 11.89 5.78 9.52
CA LEU A 337 11.67 4.35 9.24
C LEU A 337 12.98 3.56 9.36
N ASN A 338 14.09 4.08 8.80
CA ASN A 338 15.40 3.43 8.88
C ASN A 338 15.97 3.39 10.30
N GLU A 339 15.68 4.39 11.13
CA GLU A 339 16.11 4.38 12.53
C GLU A 339 15.32 3.38 13.38
N ARG A 340 14.01 3.27 13.17
CA ARG A 340 13.12 2.41 13.97
C ARG A 340 13.14 0.96 13.50
N TRP A 341 13.15 0.75 12.19
CA TRP A 341 13.15 -0.57 11.55
C TRP A 341 14.29 -0.66 10.52
N PRO A 342 15.55 -0.75 10.99
CA PRO A 342 16.74 -0.67 10.13
C PRO A 342 16.85 -1.81 9.11
N THR A 343 16.16 -2.91 9.33
CA THR A 343 16.11 -4.07 8.43
C THR A 343 14.92 -4.00 7.44
N GLY A 344 14.02 -3.03 7.60
CA GLY A 344 12.89 -2.82 6.69
C GLY A 344 13.33 -2.32 5.31
N ILE A 345 12.59 -2.71 4.27
CA ILE A 345 12.84 -2.36 2.86
C ILE A 345 11.89 -1.25 2.44
N TYR A 346 12.43 -0.12 1.97
CA TYR A 346 11.63 1.03 1.55
C TYR A 346 11.87 1.31 0.07
N MET A 347 10.82 1.14 -0.73
CA MET A 347 10.89 1.22 -2.19
C MET A 347 10.10 2.39 -2.73
N ALA A 348 10.62 2.98 -3.80
CA ALA A 348 10.02 4.10 -4.49
C ALA A 348 9.51 3.69 -5.87
N GLU A 349 8.24 3.99 -6.17
CA GLU A 349 7.81 4.10 -7.54
C GLU A 349 7.98 5.55 -8.00
N ASP A 350 8.97 5.78 -8.85
CA ASP A 350 9.25 7.09 -9.42
C ASP A 350 9.63 6.96 -10.91
N SER A 351 8.79 7.54 -11.75
CA SER A 351 8.97 7.58 -13.20
C SER A 351 9.80 8.77 -13.70
N THR A 352 10.30 9.60 -12.78
CA THR A 352 11.04 10.82 -13.12
C THR A 352 12.55 10.65 -13.05
N ASN A 353 13.27 11.66 -13.50
CA ASN A 353 14.72 11.77 -13.36
C ASN A 353 15.16 12.50 -12.08
N PHE A 354 14.31 12.51 -11.04
CA PHE A 354 14.69 13.08 -9.75
C PHE A 354 15.92 12.32 -9.22
N LEU A 355 16.92 13.07 -8.79
CA LEU A 355 18.22 12.51 -8.42
C LEU A 355 18.29 12.08 -6.96
N LYS A 356 19.12 11.07 -6.67
CA LYS A 356 19.41 10.62 -5.31
C LYS A 356 18.17 10.07 -4.57
N VAL A 357 17.27 9.42 -5.28
CA VAL A 357 16.09 8.78 -4.67
C VAL A 357 16.53 7.72 -3.65
N THR A 358 17.50 6.87 -4.01
CA THR A 358 18.02 5.80 -3.16
C THR A 358 19.28 6.17 -2.37
N ALA A 359 19.80 7.38 -2.55
CA ALA A 359 20.93 7.84 -1.74
C ALA A 359 20.47 8.09 -0.29
N PRO A 360 21.30 7.75 0.72
CA PRO A 360 21.00 8.02 2.11
C PRO A 360 20.74 9.51 2.39
N THR A 361 19.85 9.79 3.34
CA THR A 361 19.46 11.17 3.71
C THR A 361 20.64 12.03 4.16
N ARG A 362 21.66 11.43 4.79
CA ARG A 362 22.91 12.11 5.17
C ARG A 362 23.73 12.64 3.99
N TYR A 363 23.45 12.17 2.76
CA TYR A 363 24.06 12.63 1.51
C TYR A 363 23.06 13.43 0.65
N GLU A 364 22.06 14.02 1.29
CA GLU A 364 21.00 14.78 0.64
C GLU A 364 20.10 13.93 -0.27
N GLY A 365 20.11 12.61 -0.11
CA GLY A 365 19.19 11.70 -0.80
C GLY A 365 17.80 11.70 -0.18
N VAL A 366 16.85 11.06 -0.87
CA VAL A 366 15.50 10.86 -0.34
C VAL A 366 15.46 9.71 0.66
N GLY A 367 16.39 8.74 0.56
CA GLY A 367 16.62 7.70 1.56
C GLY A 367 15.87 6.40 1.33
N PHE A 368 15.35 6.16 0.14
CA PHE A 368 14.79 4.85 -0.23
C PHE A 368 15.88 3.79 -0.36
N ASP A 369 15.52 2.54 -0.20
CA ASP A 369 16.44 1.42 -0.41
C ASP A 369 16.50 1.00 -1.86
N TYR A 370 15.37 1.08 -2.59
CA TYR A 370 15.26 0.73 -4.01
C TYR A 370 14.32 1.68 -4.73
N LYS A 371 14.54 1.78 -6.05
CA LYS A 371 13.68 2.51 -6.99
C LYS A 371 13.29 1.56 -8.13
N TRP A 372 12.02 1.55 -8.52
CA TRP A 372 11.57 0.85 -9.72
C TRP A 372 12.27 1.42 -10.96
N ASP A 373 12.84 0.54 -11.79
CA ASP A 373 13.47 0.94 -13.06
C ASP A 373 12.43 0.98 -14.18
N MET A 374 11.68 2.07 -14.21
CA MET A 374 10.66 2.30 -15.26
C MET A 374 11.32 2.47 -16.63
N GLY A 375 12.55 2.99 -16.71
CA GLY A 375 13.30 3.14 -17.94
C GLY A 375 13.65 1.80 -18.55
N TRP A 376 14.21 0.89 -17.76
CA TRP A 376 14.50 -0.49 -18.21
C TRP A 376 13.22 -1.19 -18.68
N MET A 377 12.14 -1.05 -17.96
CA MET A 377 10.87 -1.69 -18.26
C MET A 377 10.34 -1.21 -19.62
N HIS A 378 10.20 0.11 -19.82
CA HIS A 378 9.72 0.67 -21.07
C HIS A 378 10.61 0.29 -22.26
N ASP A 379 11.93 0.47 -22.16
CA ASP A 379 12.87 0.16 -23.22
C ASP A 379 12.85 -1.33 -23.58
N THR A 380 12.75 -2.20 -22.60
CA THR A 380 12.68 -3.65 -22.79
C THR A 380 11.39 -4.04 -23.52
N LEU A 381 10.24 -3.57 -23.05
CA LEU A 381 8.95 -3.88 -23.66
C LEU A 381 8.85 -3.33 -25.09
N ASP A 382 9.32 -2.12 -25.32
CA ASP A 382 9.39 -1.52 -26.66
C ASP A 382 10.27 -2.31 -27.63
N TYR A 383 11.44 -2.76 -27.15
CA TYR A 383 12.31 -3.61 -27.97
C TYR A 383 11.62 -4.90 -28.39
N PHE A 384 10.97 -5.59 -27.46
CA PHE A 384 10.29 -6.86 -27.75
C PHE A 384 8.99 -6.67 -28.56
N ALA A 385 8.35 -5.50 -28.50
CA ALA A 385 7.23 -5.13 -29.35
C ALA A 385 7.63 -4.78 -30.79
N THR A 386 8.91 -4.46 -31.02
CA THR A 386 9.43 -4.08 -32.34
C THR A 386 9.52 -5.29 -33.28
N PRO A 387 9.11 -5.15 -34.57
CA PRO A 387 9.30 -6.19 -35.61
C PRO A 387 10.74 -6.68 -35.69
N PHE A 388 10.95 -7.98 -35.90
CA PHE A 388 12.30 -8.58 -35.93
C PHE A 388 13.27 -7.87 -36.86
N GLY A 389 12.82 -7.50 -38.07
CA GLY A 389 13.67 -6.82 -39.06
C GLY A 389 14.10 -5.42 -38.65
N GLU A 390 13.39 -4.78 -37.71
CA GLU A 390 13.66 -3.41 -37.25
C GLU A 390 14.50 -3.36 -35.96
N ARG A 391 14.62 -4.49 -35.23
CA ARG A 391 15.36 -4.59 -33.95
C ARG A 391 16.81 -4.15 -33.99
N PRO A 392 17.58 -4.41 -35.10
CA PRO A 392 18.92 -3.88 -35.18
C PRO A 392 19.01 -2.36 -35.01
N GLY A 393 17.96 -1.61 -35.43
CA GLY A 393 17.90 -0.17 -35.29
C GLY A 393 17.59 0.33 -33.87
N CYS A 394 17.03 -0.52 -33.00
CA CYS A 394 16.66 -0.18 -31.63
C CYS A 394 17.37 -1.01 -30.55
N TYR A 395 18.42 -1.76 -30.95
CA TYR A 395 19.19 -2.61 -30.02
C TYR A 395 19.74 -1.85 -28.81
N GLY A 396 20.03 -0.56 -28.98
CA GLY A 396 20.47 0.31 -27.89
C GLY A 396 19.53 0.35 -26.69
N LYS A 397 18.22 0.11 -26.87
CA LYS A 397 17.23 0.06 -25.76
C LYS A 397 17.58 -1.02 -24.74
N LEU A 398 18.04 -2.19 -25.16
CA LEU A 398 18.45 -3.25 -24.22
C LEU A 398 19.72 -2.91 -23.42
N LEU A 399 20.52 -1.99 -23.90
CA LEU A 399 21.79 -1.61 -23.26
C LEU A 399 21.69 -0.31 -22.47
N PHE A 400 20.65 0.51 -22.70
CA PHE A 400 20.59 1.85 -22.17
C PHE A 400 20.57 1.89 -20.63
N SER A 401 19.88 0.96 -19.99
CA SER A 401 19.85 0.86 -18.53
C SER A 401 21.24 0.71 -17.90
N MET A 402 22.20 0.08 -18.62
CA MET A 402 23.58 -0.07 -18.13
C MET A 402 24.35 1.23 -18.05
N HIS A 403 23.90 2.29 -18.76
CA HIS A 403 24.54 3.61 -18.70
C HIS A 403 24.22 4.36 -17.39
N TYR A 404 23.05 4.09 -16.79
CA TYR A 404 22.63 4.74 -15.56
C TYR A 404 22.51 3.78 -14.37
N PHE A 405 22.84 2.51 -14.53
CA PHE A 405 22.65 1.46 -13.53
C PHE A 405 23.21 1.80 -12.14
N TYR A 406 24.33 2.54 -12.08
CA TYR A 406 24.95 2.93 -10.82
C TYR A 406 24.38 4.23 -10.21
N ASN A 407 23.44 4.89 -10.84
CA ASN A 407 22.87 6.14 -10.33
C ASN A 407 21.95 5.91 -9.13
N GLU A 408 21.25 4.78 -9.14
CA GLU A 408 20.29 4.39 -8.09
C GLU A 408 20.42 2.88 -7.81
N LEU A 409 19.76 2.40 -6.76
CA LEU A 409 19.57 0.99 -6.48
C LEU A 409 18.25 0.53 -7.10
N TYR A 410 18.34 -0.17 -8.22
CA TYR A 410 17.18 -0.47 -9.05
C TYR A 410 16.51 -1.80 -8.74
N LEU A 411 15.17 -1.79 -8.87
CA LEU A 411 14.27 -2.93 -8.93
C LEU A 411 13.66 -3.00 -10.33
N LEU A 412 13.86 -4.11 -11.05
CA LEU A 412 13.25 -4.33 -12.35
C LEU A 412 11.81 -4.80 -12.15
N ALA A 413 10.84 -3.96 -12.53
CA ALA A 413 9.43 -4.21 -12.30
C ALA A 413 8.69 -4.50 -13.61
N LEU A 414 8.03 -5.66 -13.68
CA LEU A 414 6.94 -5.93 -14.61
C LEU A 414 5.64 -5.96 -13.81
N SER A 415 5.16 -4.77 -13.47
CA SER A 415 4.09 -4.53 -12.50
C SER A 415 2.68 -4.63 -13.09
N HIS A 416 1.67 -4.49 -12.21
CA HIS A 416 0.25 -4.48 -12.56
C HIS A 416 -0.09 -3.41 -13.61
N ASP A 417 0.53 -2.23 -13.53
CA ASP A 417 0.27 -1.10 -14.43
C ASP A 417 0.53 -1.42 -15.89
N GLU A 418 1.40 -2.39 -16.18
CA GLU A 418 1.77 -2.75 -17.53
C GLU A 418 0.80 -3.74 -18.20
N VAL A 419 -0.18 -4.26 -17.48
CA VAL A 419 -1.07 -5.33 -18.00
C VAL A 419 -2.55 -4.99 -17.92
N VAL A 420 -2.87 -3.68 -17.90
CA VAL A 420 -4.24 -3.14 -17.78
C VAL A 420 -4.49 -2.01 -18.78
N HIS A 421 -5.75 -1.57 -18.86
CA HIS A 421 -6.18 -0.37 -19.57
C HIS A 421 -5.81 -0.31 -21.06
N GLY A 422 -5.88 -1.45 -21.75
CA GLY A 422 -5.57 -1.52 -23.19
C GLY A 422 -4.07 -1.56 -23.50
N LYS A 423 -3.22 -1.69 -22.47
CA LYS A 423 -1.75 -1.81 -22.65
C LYS A 423 -1.32 -3.20 -23.14
N LYS A 424 -2.23 -4.18 -23.18
CA LYS A 424 -1.99 -5.62 -23.41
C LYS A 424 -1.21 -6.29 -22.28
N THR A 425 -1.21 -7.61 -22.25
CA THR A 425 -0.38 -8.39 -21.32
C THR A 425 1.07 -8.45 -21.79
N ILE A 426 1.99 -8.87 -20.92
CA ILE A 426 3.42 -8.96 -21.27
C ILE A 426 3.60 -9.79 -22.54
N ILE A 427 3.03 -10.99 -22.62
CA ILE A 427 3.14 -11.84 -23.80
C ILE A 427 2.49 -11.22 -25.05
N ASP A 428 1.34 -10.54 -24.88
CA ASP A 428 0.60 -9.99 -26.02
C ASP A 428 1.27 -8.73 -26.62
N LYS A 429 2.06 -8.00 -25.82
CA LYS A 429 2.91 -6.89 -26.33
C LYS A 429 3.97 -7.37 -27.32
N LEU A 430 4.47 -8.61 -27.16
CA LEU A 430 5.57 -9.12 -27.96
C LEU A 430 5.20 -9.27 -29.44
N TRP A 431 6.12 -8.96 -30.33
CA TRP A 431 5.88 -9.04 -31.77
C TRP A 431 5.77 -10.49 -32.27
N GLY A 432 4.95 -10.69 -33.28
CA GLY A 432 4.92 -11.93 -34.08
C GLY A 432 3.75 -12.86 -33.80
N SER A 433 3.87 -14.07 -34.33
CA SER A 433 2.90 -15.16 -34.12
C SER A 433 2.89 -15.67 -32.70
N TYR A 434 1.90 -16.47 -32.33
CA TYR A 434 1.81 -17.10 -31.00
C TYR A 434 3.09 -17.84 -30.62
N ALA A 435 3.65 -18.66 -31.51
CA ALA A 435 4.89 -19.41 -31.24
C ALA A 435 6.09 -18.48 -31.01
N GLU A 436 6.19 -17.40 -31.78
CA GLU A 436 7.24 -16.40 -31.61
C GLU A 436 7.08 -15.60 -30.32
N LYS A 437 5.86 -15.21 -29.95
CA LYS A 437 5.58 -14.58 -28.67
C LYS A 437 5.98 -15.48 -27.50
N CYS A 438 5.66 -16.76 -27.56
CA CYS A 438 6.04 -17.74 -26.56
C CYS A 438 7.56 -17.90 -26.41
N ALA A 439 8.29 -17.92 -27.52
CA ALA A 439 9.75 -17.98 -27.50
C ALA A 439 10.36 -16.70 -26.91
N GLN A 440 9.83 -15.55 -27.29
CA GLN A 440 10.30 -14.26 -26.80
C GLN A 440 10.00 -14.03 -25.34
N LEU A 441 8.87 -14.52 -24.82
CA LEU A 441 8.52 -14.41 -23.40
C LEU A 441 9.60 -15.09 -22.53
N ARG A 442 10.08 -16.29 -22.95
CA ARG A 442 11.20 -16.96 -22.28
C ARG A 442 12.48 -16.11 -22.32
N THR A 443 12.76 -15.51 -23.47
CA THR A 443 13.96 -14.66 -23.67
C THR A 443 13.88 -13.40 -22.82
N LEU A 444 12.70 -12.77 -22.73
CA LEU A 444 12.46 -11.56 -21.92
C LEU A 444 12.73 -11.85 -20.44
N TYR A 445 12.15 -12.93 -19.90
CA TYR A 445 12.38 -13.28 -18.49
C TYR A 445 13.80 -13.75 -18.22
N PHE A 446 14.44 -14.47 -19.15
CA PHE A 446 15.86 -14.78 -19.05
C PHE A 446 16.71 -13.50 -18.99
N TYR A 447 16.44 -12.53 -19.86
CA TYR A 447 17.09 -11.22 -19.83
C TYR A 447 16.86 -10.50 -18.51
N MET A 448 15.61 -10.44 -18.01
CA MET A 448 15.27 -9.84 -16.72
C MET A 448 16.06 -10.48 -15.58
N TYR A 449 16.08 -11.81 -15.49
CA TYR A 449 16.73 -12.51 -14.37
C TYR A 449 18.26 -12.44 -14.42
N THR A 450 18.85 -12.28 -15.60
CA THR A 450 20.32 -12.12 -15.77
C THR A 450 20.78 -10.67 -15.77
N HIS A 451 19.86 -9.70 -15.90
CA HIS A 451 20.17 -8.27 -15.83
C HIS A 451 20.38 -7.84 -14.35
N PRO A 452 21.32 -6.90 -14.07
CA PRO A 452 21.47 -6.35 -12.72
C PRO A 452 20.18 -5.71 -12.19
N GLY A 453 19.99 -5.76 -10.86
CA GLY A 453 18.82 -5.24 -10.16
C GLY A 453 17.98 -6.31 -9.49
N LYS A 454 17.13 -5.92 -8.54
CA LYS A 454 16.14 -6.80 -7.91
C LYS A 454 15.00 -7.07 -8.89
N LYS A 455 14.13 -8.04 -8.59
CA LYS A 455 13.08 -8.49 -9.51
C LYS A 455 11.70 -8.32 -8.89
N LEU A 456 10.74 -7.83 -9.68
CA LEU A 456 9.33 -7.83 -9.34
C LEU A 456 8.51 -8.32 -10.54
N ASN A 457 7.62 -9.27 -10.27
CA ASN A 457 6.70 -9.82 -11.24
C ASN A 457 5.28 -9.74 -10.71
N PHE A 458 4.40 -9.11 -11.50
CA PHE A 458 2.98 -9.11 -11.18
C PHE A 458 2.34 -10.47 -11.44
N MET A 459 1.44 -10.87 -10.56
CA MET A 459 0.68 -12.12 -10.63
C MET A 459 0.09 -12.37 -12.01
N GLY A 460 0.22 -13.62 -12.50
CA GLY A 460 -0.30 -14.05 -13.80
C GLY A 460 0.67 -13.88 -14.97
N ASN A 461 1.65 -13.00 -14.88
CA ASN A 461 2.68 -12.89 -15.92
C ASN A 461 3.46 -14.20 -16.11
N GLU A 462 3.70 -14.93 -15.02
CA GLU A 462 4.35 -16.25 -15.02
C GLU A 462 3.51 -17.35 -15.68
N LEU A 463 2.20 -17.11 -15.86
CA LEU A 463 1.31 -18.00 -16.62
C LEU A 463 1.30 -17.68 -18.12
N GLY A 464 1.83 -16.54 -18.53
CA GLY A 464 1.78 -16.07 -19.92
C GLY A 464 0.35 -15.69 -20.36
N HIS A 465 -0.38 -15.01 -19.53
CA HIS A 465 -1.76 -14.58 -19.78
C HIS A 465 -1.88 -13.74 -21.06
N PHE A 466 -2.93 -13.99 -21.87
CA PHE A 466 -3.33 -13.13 -22.98
C PHE A 466 -4.50 -12.18 -22.62
N ARG A 467 -5.21 -12.45 -21.54
CA ARG A 467 -6.23 -11.55 -21.02
C ARG A 467 -5.57 -10.54 -20.08
N GLU A 468 -5.81 -9.25 -20.34
CA GLU A 468 -5.40 -8.20 -19.40
C GLU A 468 -5.96 -8.48 -18.00
N TRP A 469 -5.25 -8.01 -17.00
CA TRP A 469 -5.71 -8.13 -15.63
C TRP A 469 -7.05 -7.38 -15.45
N ASP A 470 -7.96 -8.03 -14.72
CA ASP A 470 -9.29 -7.54 -14.38
C ASP A 470 -9.49 -7.86 -12.89
N GLU A 471 -9.61 -6.83 -12.06
CA GLU A 471 -9.73 -6.96 -10.61
C GLU A 471 -10.95 -7.78 -10.15
N LYS A 472 -11.93 -7.96 -11.07
CA LYS A 472 -13.16 -8.73 -10.81
C LYS A 472 -13.04 -10.20 -11.14
N LYS A 473 -11.94 -10.62 -11.76
CA LYS A 473 -11.74 -12.00 -12.23
C LYS A 473 -10.46 -12.59 -11.66
N GLU A 474 -10.54 -13.85 -11.26
CA GLU A 474 -9.33 -14.58 -10.91
C GLU A 474 -8.40 -14.76 -12.13
N LEU A 475 -7.15 -15.12 -11.88
CA LEU A 475 -6.21 -15.49 -12.92
C LEU A 475 -6.72 -16.68 -13.73
N ASP A 476 -6.34 -16.75 -15.01
CA ASP A 476 -6.76 -17.83 -15.91
C ASP A 476 -5.99 -19.15 -15.61
N TRP A 477 -6.17 -19.68 -14.39
CA TRP A 477 -5.53 -20.92 -13.94
C TRP A 477 -5.73 -22.11 -14.90
N GLY A 478 -6.80 -22.07 -15.68
CA GLY A 478 -7.08 -23.05 -16.74
C GLY A 478 -6.03 -23.10 -17.84
N LEU A 479 -5.19 -22.08 -18.00
CA LEU A 479 -4.09 -22.05 -18.97
C LEU A 479 -3.05 -23.15 -18.72
N MET A 480 -2.87 -23.57 -17.47
CA MET A 480 -1.96 -24.65 -17.08
C MET A 480 -2.26 -26.01 -17.77
N LYS A 481 -3.43 -26.16 -18.39
CA LYS A 481 -3.79 -27.35 -19.20
C LYS A 481 -3.10 -27.36 -20.56
N TYR A 482 -2.57 -26.24 -21.01
CA TYR A 482 -1.95 -26.11 -22.32
C TYR A 482 -0.41 -26.23 -22.22
N PRO A 483 0.24 -26.99 -23.12
CA PRO A 483 1.66 -27.34 -22.99
C PRO A 483 2.60 -26.13 -22.87
N PHE A 484 2.30 -25.03 -23.57
CA PHE A 484 3.14 -23.84 -23.47
C PHE A 484 3.08 -23.22 -22.07
N HIS A 485 1.89 -22.96 -21.56
CA HIS A 485 1.71 -22.28 -20.29
C HIS A 485 2.23 -23.11 -19.10
N ASP A 486 1.98 -24.43 -19.11
CA ASP A 486 2.56 -25.36 -18.13
C ASP A 486 4.09 -25.38 -18.17
N SER A 487 4.67 -25.46 -19.38
CA SER A 487 6.13 -25.47 -19.52
C SER A 487 6.76 -24.11 -19.22
N PHE A 488 6.08 -23.02 -19.55
CA PHE A 488 6.57 -21.66 -19.28
C PHE A 488 6.59 -21.38 -17.78
N GLN A 489 5.54 -21.72 -17.07
CA GLN A 489 5.48 -21.57 -15.60
C GLN A 489 6.63 -22.33 -14.93
N LYS A 490 6.90 -23.58 -15.34
CA LYS A 490 8.05 -24.36 -14.84
C LYS A 490 9.40 -23.73 -15.18
N TYR A 491 9.52 -23.17 -16.39
CA TYR A 491 10.72 -22.43 -16.80
C TYR A 491 10.91 -21.17 -15.95
N PHE A 492 9.83 -20.44 -15.68
CA PHE A 492 9.86 -19.26 -14.80
C PHE A 492 10.31 -19.63 -13.38
N ALA A 493 9.76 -20.71 -12.82
CA ALA A 493 10.18 -21.23 -11.52
C ALA A 493 11.67 -21.59 -11.48
N GLU A 494 12.19 -22.20 -12.55
CA GLU A 494 13.62 -22.53 -12.66
C GLU A 494 14.51 -21.29 -12.76
N LEU A 495 14.07 -20.23 -13.43
CA LEU A 495 14.78 -18.94 -13.41
C LEU A 495 14.83 -18.35 -11.99
N GLY A 496 13.73 -18.40 -11.25
CA GLY A 496 13.67 -18.01 -9.84
C GLY A 496 14.68 -18.80 -8.99
N ARG A 497 14.73 -20.13 -9.18
CA ARG A 497 15.67 -21.00 -8.48
C ARG A 497 17.14 -20.67 -8.78
N LEU A 498 17.47 -20.34 -10.03
CA LEU A 498 18.82 -19.98 -10.43
C LEU A 498 19.23 -18.58 -9.93
N TYR A 499 18.24 -17.70 -9.73
CA TYR A 499 18.47 -16.35 -9.22
C TYR A 499 18.65 -16.35 -7.69
N ALA A 500 17.91 -17.20 -6.97
CA ALA A 500 18.01 -17.38 -5.52
C ALA A 500 19.35 -18.06 -5.12
#